data_2b1aecba1388713c7bd84d7175cfe26d
#
_entry.id   2b1aecba1388713c7bd84d7175cfe26d
#
_cell.length_a   1.000
_cell.length_b   1.000
_cell.length_c   1.000
_cell.angle_alpha   90.00
_cell.angle_beta   90.00
_cell.angle_gamma   90.00
#
_symmetry.space_group_name_H-M   'P 1'
#
loop_
_entity.id
_entity.type
_entity.pdbx_description
1 polymer ?
#
loop_
_entity_poly.entity_id
_entity_poly.type
_entity_poly.pdbx_seq_one_letter_code
_entity_poly.pdbx_strand_id
1 'polypeptide(L)'
;VAAFGRTEEDIEPLFAAQRERIYRTYPDARLFTMTVPGVIDISSTELRAQLRQGTGGRYLAPAVYGQILRDGLYETVADLKHLSLKELRPVALSYLKHKRIPHVLGTEQEAIRLAIRYGADVEKARVAALLHDCTKKLEMEEQMALVRKYDIPLDELEQKALKLLHAKTGAEIARDVFGVDDEIYRAIQWHTTGRADMSLLEKVMYLADYIEPTRDFPGVDELRRTVYEDLDRGLAMGLSMTVEEMHQRGNPVHSATLAALKYLESQHGKERPQ
;
A
#
# COMPACT_ATOMS: atom_id res chain seq x y z
N VAL A 1 -29.36 3.24 -26.89
CA VAL A 1 -29.15 2.08 -26.00
C VAL A 1 -28.16 1.14 -26.67
N ALA A 2 -27.15 0.68 -25.95
CA ALA A 2 -26.21 -0.33 -26.38
C ALA A 2 -26.60 -1.68 -25.75
N ALA A 3 -26.59 -2.75 -26.54
CA ALA A 3 -26.73 -4.13 -26.09
C ALA A 3 -25.42 -4.87 -26.37
N PHE A 4 -24.98 -5.69 -25.44
CA PHE A 4 -23.78 -6.51 -25.57
C PHE A 4 -24.04 -7.91 -24.99
N GLY A 5 -23.43 -8.93 -25.60
CA GLY A 5 -23.50 -10.32 -25.13
C GLY A 5 -22.62 -10.54 -23.91
N ARG A 6 -22.96 -11.51 -23.06
CA ARG A 6 -22.12 -12.00 -21.97
C ARG A 6 -21.19 -13.12 -22.44
N THR A 7 -21.35 -13.60 -23.63
CA THR A 7 -20.54 -14.63 -24.28
C THR A 7 -20.00 -14.08 -25.59
N GLU A 8 -19.11 -14.80 -26.24
CA GLU A 8 -18.61 -14.45 -27.59
C GLU A 8 -19.64 -14.71 -28.70
N GLU A 9 -20.84 -15.20 -28.36
CA GLU A 9 -21.93 -15.45 -29.31
C GLU A 9 -22.46 -14.13 -29.89
N ASP A 10 -22.85 -14.21 -31.18
CA ASP A 10 -23.49 -13.08 -31.85
C ASP A 10 -24.89 -12.84 -31.24
N ILE A 11 -25.04 -11.68 -30.58
CA ILE A 11 -26.30 -11.30 -29.97
C ILE A 11 -27.28 -10.64 -30.93
N GLU A 12 -26.87 -10.35 -32.17
CA GLU A 12 -27.71 -9.67 -33.15
C GLU A 12 -29.05 -10.42 -33.42
N PRO A 13 -29.07 -11.75 -33.61
CA PRO A 13 -30.33 -12.47 -33.77
C PRO A 13 -31.26 -12.38 -32.55
N LEU A 14 -30.69 -12.42 -31.34
CA LEU A 14 -31.45 -12.31 -30.09
C LEU A 14 -31.98 -10.90 -29.87
N PHE A 15 -31.21 -9.90 -30.28
CA PHE A 15 -31.56 -8.50 -30.10
C PHE A 15 -32.55 -7.99 -31.16
N ALA A 16 -32.62 -8.61 -32.32
CA ALA A 16 -33.49 -8.18 -33.44
C ALA A 16 -34.95 -8.05 -33.01
N ALA A 17 -35.50 -9.07 -32.34
CA ALA A 17 -36.86 -9.04 -31.84
C ALA A 17 -37.13 -7.95 -30.80
N GLN A 18 -36.18 -7.70 -29.93
CA GLN A 18 -36.27 -6.62 -28.91
C GLN A 18 -36.13 -5.25 -29.55
N ARG A 19 -35.27 -5.10 -30.56
CA ARG A 19 -35.09 -3.87 -31.33
C ARG A 19 -36.41 -3.43 -31.98
N GLU A 20 -37.11 -4.33 -32.64
CA GLU A 20 -38.44 -4.06 -33.22
C GLU A 20 -39.46 -3.62 -32.17
N ARG A 21 -39.50 -4.31 -31.03
CA ARG A 21 -40.38 -3.94 -29.92
C ARG A 21 -40.11 -2.53 -29.39
N ILE A 22 -38.83 -2.18 -29.24
CA ILE A 22 -38.41 -0.84 -28.75
C ILE A 22 -38.80 0.21 -29.79
N TYR A 23 -38.57 0.00 -31.09
CA TYR A 23 -38.92 0.96 -32.12
C TYR A 23 -40.42 1.19 -32.27
N ARG A 24 -41.26 0.21 -31.95
CA ARG A 24 -42.72 0.42 -31.91
C ARG A 24 -43.15 1.41 -30.84
N THR A 25 -42.43 1.44 -29.73
CA THR A 25 -42.76 2.33 -28.60
C THR A 25 -41.98 3.67 -28.67
N TYR A 26 -40.76 3.60 -29.21
CA TYR A 26 -39.81 4.72 -29.28
C TYR A 26 -39.16 4.77 -30.67
N PRO A 27 -39.85 5.33 -31.70
CA PRO A 27 -39.38 5.30 -33.09
C PRO A 27 -38.02 5.95 -33.31
N ASP A 28 -37.66 6.97 -32.50
CA ASP A 28 -36.41 7.71 -32.59
C ASP A 28 -35.26 7.11 -31.74
N ALA A 29 -35.47 5.94 -31.13
CA ALA A 29 -34.46 5.31 -30.31
C ALA A 29 -33.21 4.94 -31.14
N ARG A 30 -32.03 5.28 -30.66
CA ARG A 30 -30.75 4.83 -31.24
C ARG A 30 -30.33 3.55 -30.54
N LEU A 31 -30.32 2.45 -31.25
CA LEU A 31 -30.01 1.10 -30.77
C LEU A 31 -28.84 0.54 -31.57
N PHE A 32 -27.88 -0.04 -30.90
CA PHE A 32 -26.75 -0.75 -31.52
C PHE A 32 -26.30 -1.91 -30.62
N THR A 33 -25.77 -2.93 -31.25
CA THR A 33 -25.13 -4.07 -30.61
C THR A 33 -23.63 -3.87 -30.57
N MET A 34 -23.00 -4.43 -29.57
CA MET A 34 -21.53 -4.40 -29.40
C MET A 34 -21.05 -5.81 -29.07
N THR A 35 -19.99 -6.25 -29.74
CA THR A 35 -19.23 -7.41 -29.32
C THR A 35 -18.09 -6.93 -28.43
N VAL A 36 -18.02 -7.43 -27.21
CA VAL A 36 -16.96 -7.11 -26.25
C VAL A 36 -16.05 -8.32 -26.16
N PRO A 37 -14.81 -8.27 -26.70
CA PRO A 37 -13.89 -9.38 -26.62
C PRO A 37 -13.45 -9.61 -25.17
N GLY A 38 -13.25 -10.87 -24.78
CA GLY A 38 -12.76 -11.23 -23.45
C GLY A 38 -13.77 -11.06 -22.32
N VAL A 39 -15.07 -11.07 -22.63
CA VAL A 39 -16.12 -11.08 -21.59
C VAL A 39 -15.98 -12.34 -20.75
N ILE A 40 -15.91 -12.16 -19.45
CA ILE A 40 -15.91 -13.26 -18.49
C ILE A 40 -17.37 -13.68 -18.27
N ASP A 41 -17.70 -14.91 -18.67
CA ASP A 41 -19.05 -15.46 -18.48
C ASP A 41 -19.22 -15.88 -17.01
N ILE A 42 -19.61 -14.91 -16.19
CA ILE A 42 -19.99 -15.14 -14.79
C ILE A 42 -21.17 -14.23 -14.41
N SER A 43 -22.20 -14.80 -13.83
CA SER A 43 -23.30 -14.02 -13.27
C SER A 43 -22.93 -13.44 -11.90
N SER A 44 -23.59 -12.34 -11.51
CA SER A 44 -23.41 -11.78 -10.17
C SER A 44 -23.79 -12.76 -9.05
N THR A 45 -24.79 -13.62 -9.29
CA THR A 45 -25.20 -14.66 -8.34
C THR A 45 -24.11 -15.73 -8.18
N GLU A 46 -23.56 -16.18 -9.28
CA GLU A 46 -22.49 -17.16 -9.30
C GLU A 46 -21.19 -16.60 -8.69
N LEU A 47 -20.82 -15.34 -9.03
CA LEU A 47 -19.67 -14.69 -8.43
C LEU A 47 -19.81 -14.59 -6.90
N ARG A 48 -20.99 -14.19 -6.39
CA ARG A 48 -21.22 -14.13 -4.93
C ARG A 48 -21.13 -15.52 -4.28
N ALA A 49 -21.64 -16.56 -4.94
CA ALA A 49 -21.49 -17.92 -4.44
C ALA A 49 -20.02 -18.37 -4.38
N GLN A 50 -19.23 -18.05 -5.41
CA GLN A 50 -17.78 -18.33 -5.43
C GLN A 50 -17.02 -17.50 -4.37
N LEU A 51 -17.37 -16.22 -4.15
CA LEU A 51 -16.77 -15.37 -3.12
C LEU A 51 -17.00 -15.96 -1.72
N ARG A 52 -18.22 -16.44 -1.44
CA ARG A 52 -18.54 -17.13 -0.18
C ARG A 52 -17.68 -18.38 0.05
N GLN A 53 -17.26 -19.05 -1.02
CA GLN A 53 -16.36 -20.21 -1.00
C GLN A 53 -14.87 -19.85 -1.05
N GLY A 54 -14.50 -18.57 -1.06
CA GLY A 54 -13.11 -18.11 -1.14
C GLY A 54 -12.47 -18.22 -2.54
N THR A 55 -13.23 -18.44 -3.61
CA THR A 55 -12.69 -18.72 -4.97
C THR A 55 -12.92 -17.60 -5.99
N GLY A 56 -13.84 -16.68 -5.75
CA GLY A 56 -14.28 -15.65 -6.72
C GLY A 56 -13.29 -14.49 -6.95
N GLY A 57 -12.23 -14.36 -6.16
CA GLY A 57 -11.32 -13.19 -6.19
C GLY A 57 -10.64 -12.95 -7.53
N ARG A 58 -10.42 -14.01 -8.35
CA ARG A 58 -9.79 -13.93 -9.68
C ARG A 58 -10.59 -13.10 -10.70
N TYR A 59 -11.86 -12.88 -10.47
CA TYR A 59 -12.75 -12.12 -11.35
C TYR A 59 -12.85 -10.64 -10.99
N LEU A 60 -12.15 -10.21 -9.94
CA LEU A 60 -12.23 -8.86 -9.39
C LEU A 60 -10.87 -8.18 -9.41
N ALA A 61 -10.88 -6.85 -9.51
CA ALA A 61 -9.68 -6.08 -9.23
C ALA A 61 -9.22 -6.36 -7.79
N PRO A 62 -7.89 -6.52 -7.54
CA PRO A 62 -7.38 -6.92 -6.22
C PRO A 62 -7.92 -6.08 -5.06
N ALA A 63 -7.94 -4.74 -5.19
CA ALA A 63 -8.45 -3.87 -4.14
C ALA A 63 -9.95 -4.05 -3.84
N VAL A 64 -10.75 -4.40 -4.86
CA VAL A 64 -12.20 -4.71 -4.70
C VAL A 64 -12.37 -6.02 -3.95
N TYR A 65 -11.62 -7.05 -4.34
CA TYR A 65 -11.63 -8.33 -3.63
C TYR A 65 -11.18 -8.17 -2.18
N GLY A 66 -10.11 -7.40 -1.97
CA GLY A 66 -9.61 -7.08 -0.63
C GLY A 66 -10.63 -6.35 0.23
N GLN A 67 -11.40 -5.41 -0.34
CA GLN A 67 -12.48 -4.76 0.39
C GLN A 67 -13.60 -5.74 0.77
N ILE A 68 -13.96 -6.66 -0.12
CA ILE A 68 -14.97 -7.70 0.16
C ILE A 68 -14.53 -8.56 1.35
N LEU A 69 -13.28 -9.00 1.38
CA LEU A 69 -12.72 -9.79 2.48
C LEU A 69 -12.69 -8.99 3.79
N ARG A 70 -12.19 -7.75 3.74
CA ARG A 70 -12.06 -6.86 4.90
C ARG A 70 -13.40 -6.56 5.57
N ASP A 71 -14.41 -6.26 4.74
CA ASP A 71 -15.72 -5.80 5.20
C ASP A 71 -16.72 -6.96 5.36
N GLY A 72 -16.32 -8.22 5.11
CA GLY A 72 -17.17 -9.41 5.22
C GLY A 72 -18.37 -9.40 4.26
N LEU A 73 -18.23 -8.72 3.08
CA LEU A 73 -19.34 -8.60 2.13
C LEU A 73 -19.65 -9.95 1.49
N TYR A 74 -20.91 -10.14 1.12
CA TYR A 74 -21.43 -11.37 0.47
C TYR A 74 -21.19 -12.65 1.30
N GLU A 75 -21.23 -12.53 2.63
CA GLU A 75 -21.02 -13.61 3.59
C GLU A 75 -19.61 -14.23 3.49
N THR A 76 -18.62 -13.46 3.03
CA THR A 76 -17.23 -13.88 3.10
C THR A 76 -16.73 -13.83 4.55
N VAL A 77 -15.93 -14.81 4.93
CA VAL A 77 -15.29 -14.86 6.27
C VAL A 77 -13.78 -14.88 6.03
N ALA A 78 -13.07 -13.86 6.51
CA ALA A 78 -11.63 -13.81 6.49
C ALA A 78 -11.09 -13.54 7.89
N ASP A 79 -10.16 -14.37 8.35
CA ASP A 79 -9.39 -14.08 9.56
C ASP A 79 -8.25 -13.14 9.18
N LEU A 80 -8.46 -11.84 9.43
CA LEU A 80 -7.49 -10.81 9.05
C LEU A 80 -6.14 -10.93 9.77
N LYS A 81 -6.09 -11.64 10.89
CA LYS A 81 -4.83 -11.89 11.64
C LYS A 81 -4.01 -13.05 11.06
N HIS A 82 -4.62 -13.90 10.26
CA HIS A 82 -3.97 -15.09 9.70
C HIS A 82 -4.14 -15.18 8.18
N LEU A 83 -4.15 -14.03 7.49
CA LEU A 83 -4.22 -14.01 6.04
C LEU A 83 -2.97 -14.62 5.41
N SER A 84 -3.16 -15.46 4.40
CA SER A 84 -2.08 -15.80 3.48
C SER A 84 -1.62 -14.55 2.72
N LEU A 85 -0.38 -14.53 2.21
CA LEU A 85 0.08 -13.41 1.38
C LEU A 85 -0.80 -13.12 0.16
N LYS A 86 -1.41 -14.17 -0.38
CA LYS A 86 -2.34 -14.07 -1.51
C LYS A 86 -3.60 -13.27 -1.15
N GLU A 87 -4.01 -13.33 0.11
CA GLU A 87 -5.17 -12.60 0.64
C GLU A 87 -4.76 -11.26 1.26
N LEU A 88 -3.61 -11.21 1.94
CA LEU A 88 -3.10 -9.98 2.57
C LEU A 88 -2.90 -8.86 1.53
N ARG A 89 -2.29 -9.16 0.37
CA ARG A 89 -2.04 -8.15 -0.65
C ARG A 89 -3.32 -7.45 -1.12
N PRO A 90 -4.38 -8.16 -1.60
CA PRO A 90 -5.64 -7.49 -1.96
C PRO A 90 -6.26 -6.72 -0.79
N VAL A 91 -6.24 -7.25 0.44
CA VAL A 91 -6.77 -6.56 1.62
C VAL A 91 -5.98 -5.28 1.91
N ALA A 92 -4.65 -5.32 1.92
CA ALA A 92 -3.80 -4.14 2.10
C ALA A 92 -4.09 -3.06 1.04
N LEU A 93 -4.20 -3.45 -0.24
CA LEU A 93 -4.51 -2.53 -1.34
C LEU A 93 -5.89 -1.87 -1.19
N SER A 94 -6.86 -2.49 -0.52
CA SER A 94 -8.19 -1.92 -0.27
C SER A 94 -8.18 -0.73 0.70
N TYR A 95 -7.13 -0.59 1.49
CA TYR A 95 -6.94 0.55 2.39
C TYR A 95 -6.41 1.80 1.67
N LEU A 96 -5.97 1.70 0.41
CA LEU A 96 -5.29 2.76 -0.31
C LEU A 96 -6.22 3.59 -1.19
N LYS A 97 -5.84 4.84 -1.48
CA LYS A 97 -6.34 5.56 -2.65
C LYS A 97 -5.72 4.92 -3.90
N HIS A 98 -6.48 4.75 -4.98
CA HIS A 98 -6.03 4.03 -6.20
C HIS A 98 -4.67 4.49 -6.72
N LYS A 99 -4.41 5.79 -6.74
CA LYS A 99 -3.13 6.37 -7.17
C LYS A 99 -1.92 5.96 -6.32
N ARG A 100 -2.14 5.40 -5.11
CA ARG A 100 -1.09 4.96 -4.20
C ARG A 100 -0.70 3.49 -4.40
N ILE A 101 -1.52 2.73 -5.11
CA ILE A 101 -1.30 1.28 -5.34
C ILE A 101 0.05 1.01 -6.02
N PRO A 102 0.45 1.71 -7.13
CA PRO A 102 1.75 1.45 -7.77
C PRO A 102 2.93 1.65 -6.82
N HIS A 103 2.88 2.69 -5.99
CA HIS A 103 3.90 2.96 -4.98
C HIS A 103 4.02 1.83 -3.96
N VAL A 104 2.91 1.37 -3.34
CA VAL A 104 2.96 0.30 -2.34
C VAL A 104 3.46 -1.02 -2.94
N LEU A 105 3.07 -1.34 -4.17
CA LEU A 105 3.61 -2.50 -4.87
C LEU A 105 5.09 -2.35 -5.23
N GLY A 106 5.53 -1.15 -5.59
CA GLY A 106 6.94 -0.82 -5.80
C GLY A 106 7.74 -0.95 -4.51
N THR A 107 7.22 -0.43 -3.41
CA THR A 107 7.83 -0.56 -2.06
C THR A 107 7.93 -2.01 -1.63
N GLU A 108 6.89 -2.83 -1.87
CA GLU A 108 6.94 -4.29 -1.59
C GLU A 108 8.08 -4.97 -2.35
N GLN A 109 8.20 -4.69 -3.66
CA GLN A 109 9.26 -5.28 -4.48
C GLN A 109 10.65 -4.84 -4.00
N GLU A 110 10.82 -3.57 -3.68
CA GLU A 110 12.09 -3.03 -3.22
C GLU A 110 12.47 -3.54 -1.84
N ALA A 111 11.52 -3.63 -0.90
CA ALA A 111 11.74 -4.19 0.42
C ALA A 111 12.20 -5.66 0.35
N ILE A 112 11.60 -6.46 -0.54
CA ILE A 112 12.04 -7.84 -0.80
C ILE A 112 13.48 -7.88 -1.31
N ARG A 113 13.83 -7.03 -2.29
CA ARG A 113 15.20 -6.98 -2.85
C ARG A 113 16.24 -6.62 -1.80
N LEU A 114 15.94 -5.58 -1.01
CA LEU A 114 16.84 -5.15 0.07
C LEU A 114 16.94 -6.21 1.18
N ALA A 115 15.81 -6.84 1.55
CA ALA A 115 15.82 -7.91 2.53
C ALA A 115 16.70 -9.10 2.10
N ILE A 116 16.59 -9.55 0.85
CA ILE A 116 17.44 -10.60 0.29
C ILE A 116 18.90 -10.19 0.28
N ARG A 117 19.19 -8.95 -0.13
CA ARG A 117 20.57 -8.46 -0.25
C ARG A 117 21.27 -8.37 1.10
N TYR A 118 20.58 -7.90 2.13
CA TYR A 118 21.16 -7.60 3.44
C TYR A 118 20.85 -8.62 4.52
N GLY A 119 20.11 -9.69 4.18
CA GLY A 119 19.83 -10.79 5.11
C GLY A 119 18.73 -10.47 6.13
N ALA A 120 17.81 -9.56 5.81
CA ALA A 120 16.60 -9.36 6.60
C ALA A 120 15.54 -10.43 6.28
N ASP A 121 14.55 -10.58 7.16
CA ASP A 121 13.42 -11.47 6.92
C ASP A 121 12.56 -10.95 5.76
N VAL A 122 12.52 -11.70 4.66
CA VAL A 122 11.84 -11.32 3.41
C VAL A 122 10.33 -11.24 3.59
N GLU A 123 9.75 -12.16 4.36
CA GLU A 123 8.30 -12.16 4.58
C GLU A 123 7.88 -11.01 5.49
N LYS A 124 8.64 -10.71 6.54
CA LYS A 124 8.41 -9.53 7.38
C LYS A 124 8.57 -8.23 6.59
N ALA A 125 9.58 -8.12 5.74
CA ALA A 125 9.78 -6.95 4.87
C ALA A 125 8.60 -6.75 3.91
N ARG A 126 8.10 -7.83 3.33
CA ARG A 126 6.91 -7.83 2.46
C ARG A 126 5.66 -7.37 3.19
N VAL A 127 5.39 -7.93 4.36
CA VAL A 127 4.21 -7.56 5.17
C VAL A 127 4.29 -6.10 5.61
N ALA A 128 5.45 -5.65 6.10
CA ALA A 128 5.67 -4.25 6.47
C ALA A 128 5.39 -3.31 5.28
N ALA A 129 5.95 -3.63 4.11
CA ALA A 129 5.77 -2.81 2.90
C ALA A 129 4.31 -2.76 2.42
N LEU A 130 3.56 -3.87 2.48
CA LEU A 130 2.15 -3.87 2.11
C LEU A 130 1.28 -3.03 3.05
N LEU A 131 1.63 -2.96 4.34
CA LEU A 131 0.81 -2.34 5.37
C LEU A 131 1.26 -0.92 5.76
N HIS A 132 2.46 -0.45 5.38
CA HIS A 132 3.04 0.81 5.88
C HIS A 132 2.14 2.04 5.68
N ASP A 133 1.40 2.06 4.59
CA ASP A 133 0.54 3.18 4.19
C ASP A 133 -0.97 2.91 4.41
N CYS A 134 -1.37 1.88 5.17
CA CYS A 134 -2.76 1.46 5.29
C CYS A 134 -3.69 2.55 5.87
N THR A 135 -3.16 3.52 6.62
CA THR A 135 -3.92 4.68 7.13
C THR A 135 -3.65 5.98 6.37
N LYS A 136 -2.81 5.97 5.32
CA LYS A 136 -2.39 7.17 4.57
C LYS A 136 -3.54 7.93 3.90
N LYS A 137 -4.66 7.28 3.62
CA LYS A 137 -5.82 7.91 3.01
C LYS A 137 -6.68 8.68 4.01
N LEU A 138 -6.51 8.44 5.31
CA LEU A 138 -7.32 9.03 6.37
C LEU A 138 -6.99 10.51 6.54
N GLU A 139 -8.03 11.30 6.78
CA GLU A 139 -7.88 12.73 7.08
C GLU A 139 -7.53 12.94 8.57
N MET A 140 -7.20 14.19 8.96
CA MET A 140 -6.70 14.52 10.30
C MET A 140 -7.63 14.02 11.42
N GLU A 141 -8.95 14.19 11.27
CA GLU A 141 -9.93 13.77 12.28
C GLU A 141 -9.94 12.26 12.48
N GLU A 142 -9.89 11.49 11.38
CA GLU A 142 -9.82 10.03 11.41
C GLU A 142 -8.51 9.53 12.01
N GLN A 143 -7.38 10.15 11.65
CA GLN A 143 -6.07 9.87 12.25
C GLN A 143 -6.07 10.12 13.75
N MET A 144 -6.63 11.28 14.20
CA MET A 144 -6.72 11.61 15.62
C MET A 144 -7.71 10.70 16.38
N ALA A 145 -8.73 10.15 15.71
CA ALA A 145 -9.59 9.12 16.31
C ALA A 145 -8.80 7.84 16.60
N LEU A 146 -7.92 7.41 15.69
CA LEU A 146 -7.02 6.27 15.90
C LEU A 146 -5.99 6.57 17.00
N VAL A 147 -5.43 7.78 17.02
CA VAL A 147 -4.50 8.21 18.08
C VAL A 147 -5.16 8.06 19.45
N ARG A 148 -6.40 8.52 19.62
CA ARG A 148 -7.15 8.35 20.87
C ARG A 148 -7.50 6.88 21.17
N LYS A 149 -7.90 6.12 20.13
CA LYS A 149 -8.27 4.69 20.31
C LYS A 149 -7.12 3.87 20.86
N TYR A 150 -5.90 4.13 20.38
CA TYR A 150 -4.70 3.35 20.70
C TYR A 150 -3.77 4.03 21.71
N ASP A 151 -4.18 5.16 22.26
CA ASP A 151 -3.38 5.95 23.21
C ASP A 151 -1.95 6.26 22.68
N ILE A 152 -1.87 6.67 21.41
CA ILE A 152 -0.58 6.92 20.74
C ILE A 152 0.04 8.21 21.27
N PRO A 153 1.25 8.17 21.84
CA PRO A 153 1.93 9.39 22.24
C PRO A 153 2.38 10.20 21.03
N LEU A 154 2.04 11.49 21.03
CA LEU A 154 2.41 12.45 19.98
C LEU A 154 3.22 13.60 20.57
N ASP A 155 4.26 14.02 19.86
CA ASP A 155 4.93 15.29 20.13
C ASP A 155 4.17 16.48 19.49
N GLU A 156 4.66 17.71 19.75
CA GLU A 156 4.00 18.93 19.24
C GLU A 156 4.00 19.02 17.71
N LEU A 157 5.01 18.48 17.03
CA LEU A 157 5.08 18.47 15.58
C LEU A 157 4.08 17.46 15.00
N GLU A 158 4.04 16.27 15.56
CA GLU A 158 3.14 15.20 15.12
C GLU A 158 1.66 15.58 15.26
N GLN A 159 1.28 16.32 16.30
CA GLN A 159 -0.09 16.81 16.49
C GLN A 159 -0.57 17.70 15.35
N LYS A 160 0.33 18.31 14.57
CA LYS A 160 0.03 19.24 13.47
C LYS A 160 0.37 18.68 12.09
N ALA A 161 1.09 17.56 12.03
CA ALA A 161 1.68 17.01 10.82
C ALA A 161 0.99 15.71 10.39
N LEU A 162 -0.16 15.81 9.73
CA LEU A 162 -0.92 14.67 9.21
C LEU A 162 -0.02 13.63 8.51
N LYS A 163 1.00 14.08 7.79
CA LYS A 163 1.94 13.20 7.06
C LYS A 163 2.77 12.30 7.97
N LEU A 164 2.94 12.63 9.24
CA LEU A 164 3.69 11.81 10.20
C LEU A 164 2.79 10.80 10.90
N LEU A 165 1.51 11.15 11.13
CA LEU A 165 0.59 10.32 11.90
C LEU A 165 0.36 8.94 11.30
N HIS A 166 0.31 8.84 9.94
CA HIS A 166 -0.02 7.57 9.30
C HIS A 166 0.97 6.43 9.60
N ALA A 167 2.21 6.73 9.91
CA ALA A 167 3.20 5.72 10.27
C ALA A 167 2.86 5.08 11.64
N LYS A 168 2.52 5.89 12.64
CA LYS A 168 2.13 5.43 13.97
C LYS A 168 0.76 4.75 13.96
N THR A 169 -0.26 5.39 13.38
CA THR A 169 -1.61 4.81 13.29
C THR A 169 -1.65 3.57 12.40
N GLY A 170 -0.84 3.54 11.34
CA GLY A 170 -0.69 2.37 10.47
C GLY A 170 -0.06 1.19 11.20
N ALA A 171 0.94 1.43 12.04
CA ALA A 171 1.55 0.40 12.88
C ALA A 171 0.54 -0.21 13.86
N GLU A 172 -0.30 0.62 14.50
CA GLU A 172 -1.36 0.13 15.41
C GLU A 172 -2.43 -0.68 14.66
N ILE A 173 -2.87 -0.22 13.48
CA ILE A 173 -3.79 -1.01 12.64
C ILE A 173 -3.13 -2.32 12.21
N ALA A 174 -1.85 -2.32 11.84
CA ALA A 174 -1.14 -3.54 11.49
C ALA A 174 -1.10 -4.55 12.65
N ARG A 175 -0.89 -4.08 13.88
CA ARG A 175 -0.90 -4.92 15.08
C ARG A 175 -2.30 -5.41 15.45
N ASP A 176 -3.27 -4.51 15.55
CA ASP A 176 -4.61 -4.81 16.04
C ASP A 176 -5.42 -5.67 15.04
N VAL A 177 -5.39 -5.28 13.77
CA VAL A 177 -6.21 -5.90 12.71
C VAL A 177 -5.50 -7.09 12.06
N PHE A 178 -4.20 -6.98 11.81
CA PHE A 178 -3.45 -7.99 11.06
C PHE A 178 -2.56 -8.87 11.94
N GLY A 179 -2.46 -8.59 13.23
CA GLY A 179 -1.70 -9.42 14.16
C GLY A 179 -0.19 -9.46 13.91
N VAL A 180 0.38 -8.40 13.31
CA VAL A 180 1.82 -8.34 13.05
C VAL A 180 2.64 -8.33 14.34
N ASP A 181 3.84 -8.90 14.27
CA ASP A 181 4.79 -8.89 15.39
C ASP A 181 5.45 -7.51 15.61
N ASP A 182 6.22 -7.40 16.68
CA ASP A 182 6.87 -6.15 17.07
C ASP A 182 7.93 -5.66 16.07
N GLU A 183 8.56 -6.52 15.29
CA GLU A 183 9.55 -6.12 14.29
C GLU A 183 8.85 -5.43 13.11
N ILE A 184 7.78 -6.04 12.60
CA ILE A 184 6.95 -5.45 11.53
C ILE A 184 6.30 -4.15 12.02
N TYR A 185 5.76 -4.16 13.24
CA TYR A 185 5.17 -2.98 13.85
C TYR A 185 6.17 -1.81 13.87
N ARG A 186 7.40 -2.02 14.38
CA ARG A 186 8.42 -0.97 14.42
C ARG A 186 8.85 -0.53 13.02
N ALA A 187 9.00 -1.44 12.08
CA ALA A 187 9.33 -1.10 10.70
C ALA A 187 8.28 -0.16 10.08
N ILE A 188 6.99 -0.40 10.33
CA ILE A 188 5.91 0.49 9.90
C ILE A 188 5.93 1.81 10.69
N GLN A 189 6.09 1.76 12.02
CA GLN A 189 6.07 2.94 12.87
C GLN A 189 7.13 3.99 12.50
N TRP A 190 8.32 3.53 12.09
CA TRP A 190 9.46 4.40 11.85
C TRP A 190 9.80 4.64 10.38
N HIS A 191 8.95 4.18 9.44
CA HIS A 191 9.26 4.30 8.02
C HIS A 191 9.29 5.73 7.49
N THR A 192 8.69 6.71 8.18
CA THR A 192 8.69 8.12 7.74
C THR A 192 9.80 8.95 8.34
N THR A 193 10.14 8.73 9.60
CA THR A 193 11.09 9.55 10.35
C THR A 193 12.44 8.88 10.57
N GLY A 194 12.47 7.56 10.54
CA GLY A 194 13.56 6.81 11.14
C GLY A 194 13.61 7.00 12.66
N ARG A 195 14.60 6.42 13.29
CA ARG A 195 14.97 6.61 14.71
C ARG A 195 16.45 6.27 14.93
N ALA A 196 17.01 6.65 16.07
CA ALA A 196 18.31 6.14 16.49
C ALA A 196 18.25 4.61 16.65
N ASP A 197 19.33 3.93 16.31
CA ASP A 197 19.49 2.46 16.43
C ASP A 197 18.36 1.66 15.74
N MET A 198 18.15 1.94 14.45
CA MET A 198 17.19 1.18 13.63
C MET A 198 17.64 -0.26 13.45
N SER A 199 16.71 -1.21 13.63
CA SER A 199 16.94 -2.60 13.24
C SER A 199 17.12 -2.75 11.73
N LEU A 200 17.61 -3.89 11.27
CA LEU A 200 17.82 -4.16 9.85
C LEU A 200 16.48 -4.03 9.07
N LEU A 201 15.39 -4.56 9.62
CA LEU A 201 14.07 -4.47 8.99
C LEU A 201 13.55 -3.03 8.92
N GLU A 202 13.77 -2.22 9.96
CA GLU A 202 13.42 -0.79 9.97
C GLU A 202 14.19 -0.02 8.88
N LYS A 203 15.51 -0.28 8.74
CA LYS A 203 16.35 0.32 7.67
C LYS A 203 15.85 -0.07 6.27
N VAL A 204 15.58 -1.37 6.07
CA VAL A 204 15.04 -1.90 4.81
C VAL A 204 13.72 -1.22 4.47
N MET A 205 12.80 -1.11 5.44
CA MET A 205 11.49 -0.51 5.19
C MET A 205 11.57 0.99 4.87
N TYR A 206 12.36 1.75 5.63
CA TYR A 206 12.58 3.18 5.41
C TYR A 206 13.14 3.43 3.99
N LEU A 207 14.17 2.69 3.61
CA LEU A 207 14.82 2.86 2.31
C LEU A 207 13.95 2.36 1.17
N ALA A 208 13.26 1.23 1.32
CA ALA A 208 12.38 0.70 0.29
C ALA A 208 11.26 1.69 -0.08
N ASP A 209 10.63 2.35 0.91
CA ASP A 209 9.64 3.41 0.64
C ASP A 209 10.26 4.61 -0.07
N TYR A 210 11.52 4.93 0.27
CA TYR A 210 12.18 6.13 -0.24
C TYR A 210 12.73 5.98 -1.65
N ILE A 211 13.16 4.76 -2.07
CA ILE A 211 13.83 4.52 -3.36
C ILE A 211 13.05 3.65 -4.34
N GLU A 212 11.82 3.23 -4.01
CA GLU A 212 11.04 2.32 -4.86
C GLU A 212 10.92 2.86 -6.32
N PRO A 213 10.65 1.99 -7.32
CA PRO A 213 10.81 2.35 -8.73
C PRO A 213 9.99 3.54 -9.23
N THR A 214 8.85 3.88 -8.57
CA THR A 214 8.02 5.02 -8.98
C THR A 214 8.49 6.36 -8.41
N ARG A 215 9.49 6.35 -7.53
CA ARG A 215 10.09 7.56 -6.98
C ARG A 215 10.94 8.27 -8.04
N ASP A 216 10.66 9.55 -8.23
CA ASP A 216 11.36 10.43 -9.15
C ASP A 216 11.60 11.77 -8.46
N PHE A 217 12.83 12.00 -8.00
CA PHE A 217 13.29 13.24 -7.38
C PHE A 217 14.80 13.41 -7.60
N PRO A 218 15.34 14.63 -7.53
CA PRO A 218 16.78 14.87 -7.73
C PRO A 218 17.63 14.04 -6.76
N GLY A 219 18.58 13.26 -7.27
CA GLY A 219 19.49 12.42 -6.50
C GLY A 219 18.98 11.01 -6.18
N VAL A 220 17.76 10.63 -6.58
CA VAL A 220 17.21 9.29 -6.29
C VAL A 220 18.05 8.15 -6.87
N ASP A 221 18.62 8.32 -8.06
CA ASP A 221 19.44 7.27 -8.69
C ASP A 221 20.80 7.11 -8.00
N GLU A 222 21.37 8.19 -7.49
CA GLU A 222 22.56 8.12 -6.65
C GLU A 222 22.25 7.44 -5.31
N LEU A 223 21.14 7.81 -4.69
CA LEU A 223 20.68 7.15 -3.46
C LEU A 223 20.46 5.64 -3.68
N ARG A 224 19.79 5.24 -4.78
CA ARG A 224 19.62 3.82 -5.14
C ARG A 224 20.94 3.09 -5.21
N ARG A 225 21.93 3.64 -5.92
CA ARG A 225 23.26 3.04 -6.01
C ARG A 225 23.92 2.89 -4.65
N THR A 226 23.91 3.97 -3.86
CA THR A 226 24.49 3.96 -2.51
C THR A 226 23.82 2.94 -1.60
N VAL A 227 22.48 2.85 -1.63
CA VAL A 227 21.73 1.85 -0.85
C VAL A 227 22.11 0.41 -1.23
N TYR A 228 22.34 0.14 -2.52
CA TYR A 228 22.76 -1.19 -2.97
C TYR A 228 24.25 -1.48 -2.74
N GLU A 229 25.08 -0.47 -2.52
CA GLU A 229 26.48 -0.65 -2.12
C GLU A 229 26.61 -0.87 -0.60
N ASP A 230 25.98 -0.01 0.20
CA ASP A 230 26.05 0.00 1.66
C ASP A 230 24.74 0.57 2.24
N LEU A 231 24.03 -0.26 3.02
CA LEU A 231 22.73 0.08 3.56
C LEU A 231 22.80 1.27 4.54
N ASP A 232 23.81 1.31 5.39
CA ASP A 232 23.93 2.36 6.43
C ASP A 232 24.36 3.69 5.82
N ARG A 233 25.23 3.64 4.83
CA ARG A 233 25.59 4.82 4.04
C ARG A 233 24.39 5.34 3.25
N GLY A 234 23.63 4.44 2.64
CA GLY A 234 22.37 4.80 1.96
C GLY A 234 21.34 5.39 2.91
N LEU A 235 21.21 4.84 4.12
CA LEU A 235 20.32 5.38 5.14
C LEU A 235 20.74 6.78 5.59
N ALA A 236 22.04 7.00 5.86
CA ALA A 236 22.56 8.32 6.21
C ALA A 236 22.32 9.35 5.10
N MET A 237 22.53 8.96 3.83
CA MET A 237 22.24 9.80 2.68
C MET A 237 20.75 10.14 2.58
N GLY A 238 19.85 9.15 2.69
CA GLY A 238 18.40 9.37 2.61
C GLY A 238 17.87 10.27 3.74
N LEU A 239 18.35 10.06 4.98
CA LEU A 239 18.03 10.93 6.12
C LEU A 239 18.51 12.36 5.89
N SER A 240 19.75 12.55 5.38
CA SER A 240 20.30 13.87 5.07
C SER A 240 19.49 14.58 3.98
N MET A 241 19.08 13.87 2.93
CA MET A 241 18.20 14.42 1.89
C MET A 241 16.84 14.84 2.45
N THR A 242 16.27 14.07 3.40
CA THR A 242 15.03 14.45 4.09
C THR A 242 15.21 15.73 4.92
N VAL A 243 16.30 15.85 5.66
CA VAL A 243 16.62 17.05 6.46
C VAL A 243 16.75 18.27 5.56
N GLU A 244 17.49 18.13 4.45
CA GLU A 244 17.70 19.21 3.49
C GLU A 244 16.38 19.65 2.83
N GLU A 245 15.54 18.70 2.41
CA GLU A 245 14.21 18.99 1.84
C GLU A 245 13.33 19.76 2.83
N MET A 246 13.32 19.36 4.12
CA MET A 246 12.56 20.07 5.15
C MET A 246 13.06 21.49 5.33
N HIS A 247 14.37 21.72 5.40
CA HIS A 247 14.96 23.04 5.48
C HIS A 247 14.63 23.92 4.27
N GLN A 248 14.76 23.39 3.04
CA GLN A 248 14.43 24.11 1.81
C GLN A 248 12.96 24.55 1.75
N ARG A 249 12.07 23.75 2.36
CA ARG A 249 10.62 24.05 2.45
C ARG A 249 10.24 24.92 3.65
N GLY A 250 11.18 25.27 4.51
CA GLY A 250 10.92 25.99 5.75
C GLY A 250 10.11 25.19 6.78
N ASN A 251 10.14 23.85 6.68
CA ASN A 251 9.43 22.94 7.58
C ASN A 251 10.35 22.49 8.72
N PRO A 252 9.83 22.24 9.92
CA PRO A 252 10.60 21.64 11.00
C PRO A 252 10.97 20.19 10.66
N VAL A 253 12.18 19.80 11.06
CA VAL A 253 12.64 18.41 10.98
C VAL A 253 12.23 17.67 12.24
N HIS A 254 11.70 16.45 12.10
CA HIS A 254 11.32 15.63 13.24
C HIS A 254 12.56 15.23 14.07
N SER A 255 12.43 15.28 15.40
CA SER A 255 13.54 14.99 16.33
C SER A 255 14.11 13.57 16.15
N ALA A 256 13.26 12.58 15.85
CA ALA A 256 13.71 11.21 15.59
C ALA A 256 14.59 11.11 14.32
N THR A 257 14.31 11.88 13.26
CA THR A 257 15.15 11.94 12.05
C THR A 257 16.54 12.47 12.35
N LEU A 258 16.61 13.55 13.14
CA LEU A 258 17.90 14.10 13.59
C LEU A 258 18.66 13.12 14.49
N ALA A 259 17.96 12.43 15.38
CA ALA A 259 18.55 11.41 16.24
C ALA A 259 19.08 10.21 15.45
N ALA A 260 18.36 9.77 14.41
CA ALA A 260 18.78 8.71 13.50
C ALA A 260 20.09 9.09 12.78
N LEU A 261 20.14 10.28 12.20
CA LEU A 261 21.32 10.77 11.48
C LEU A 261 22.53 10.87 12.40
N LYS A 262 22.37 11.50 13.57
CA LYS A 262 23.44 11.61 14.58
C LYS A 262 23.95 10.26 15.06
N TYR A 263 23.05 9.27 15.21
CA TYR A 263 23.44 7.91 15.59
C TYR A 263 24.35 7.29 14.54
N LEU A 264 23.99 7.33 13.25
CA LEU A 264 24.81 6.79 12.16
C LEU A 264 26.16 7.47 12.06
N GLU A 265 26.25 8.81 12.17
CA GLU A 265 27.51 9.56 12.20
C GLU A 265 28.42 9.10 13.35
N SER A 266 27.86 8.81 14.53
CA SER A 266 28.60 8.32 15.68
C SER A 266 29.19 6.92 15.49
N GLN A 267 28.55 6.06 14.69
CA GLN A 267 29.07 4.72 14.38
C GLN A 267 30.22 4.79 13.37
N HIS A 268 30.08 5.60 12.31
CA HIS A 268 31.16 5.78 11.33
C HIS A 268 32.44 6.43 11.91
N GLY A 269 32.29 7.26 12.96
CA GLY A 269 33.44 7.82 13.68
C GLY A 269 34.26 6.80 14.49
N LYS A 270 33.65 5.66 14.86
CA LYS A 270 34.31 4.58 15.63
C LYS A 270 35.06 3.58 14.75
N GLU A 271 34.74 3.50 13.45
CA GLU A 271 35.35 2.55 12.50
C GLU A 271 36.64 3.08 11.84
N ARG A 272 37.08 4.31 12.13
CA ARG A 272 38.39 4.78 11.69
C ARG A 272 39.45 4.34 12.72
N PRO A 273 40.26 3.29 12.42
CA PRO A 273 41.41 2.96 13.27
C PRO A 273 42.40 4.15 13.25
N GLN A 274 42.92 4.48 14.40
CA GLN A 274 44.06 5.38 14.55
C GLN A 274 45.33 4.81 13.93
#